data_975c404c68fabd421688eda33841d24b
#
_entry.id   975c404c68fabd421688eda33841d24b
#
_cell.length_a   1.000
_cell.length_b   1.000
_cell.length_c   1.000
_cell.angle_alpha   90.00
_cell.angle_beta   90.00
_cell.angle_gamma   90.00
#
_symmetry.space_group_name_H-M   'P 1'
#
loop_
_entity.id
_entity.type
_entity.pdbx_description
1 polymer ?
#
loop_
_entity_poly.entity_id
_entity_poly.type
_entity_poly.pdbx_seq_one_letter_code
_entity_poly.pdbx_strand_id
1 'polypeptide(L)'
;MADTTTAATGERRPERLELRVPTSPTQLPAVRAMAGDLAMRMDFDLDAVEDLRLAVDEACATLAAVGQGDEPLTVVFEATREGLRIDAWVPTAAGVDVPRDGFGWAVLHTLVDTVEAGPSNQATVPGGNGSTAPVACIALVKRLRRYSASELLAGQPDADVSVAR
;
A
#
# COMPACT_ATOMS: atom_id res chain seq x y z
N MET A 1 -30.52 29.80 27.72
CA MET A 1 -29.16 29.73 27.18
C MET A 1 -28.81 28.25 27.05
N ALA A 2 -28.93 27.73 25.87
CA ALA A 2 -28.65 26.31 25.57
C ALA A 2 -27.35 26.25 24.78
N ASP A 3 -26.30 25.76 25.43
CA ASP A 3 -25.04 25.42 24.76
C ASP A 3 -25.23 24.13 23.99
N THR A 4 -25.35 24.28 22.68
CA THR A 4 -25.33 23.15 21.76
C THR A 4 -23.88 22.80 21.49
N THR A 5 -23.30 21.88 22.29
CA THR A 5 -22.03 21.23 21.97
C THR A 5 -22.29 20.30 20.77
N THR A 6 -22.01 20.79 19.57
CA THR A 6 -21.93 19.97 18.37
C THR A 6 -20.69 19.12 18.48
N ALA A 7 -20.86 17.85 18.87
CA ALA A 7 -19.83 16.83 18.72
C ALA A 7 -19.56 16.66 17.22
N ALA A 8 -18.48 17.26 16.75
CA ALA A 8 -17.94 17.01 15.43
C ALA A 8 -17.51 15.53 15.39
N THR A 9 -18.34 14.70 14.80
CA THR A 9 -17.97 13.34 14.37
C THR A 9 -16.89 13.53 13.32
N GLY A 10 -15.63 13.49 13.76
CA GLY A 10 -14.48 13.66 12.91
C GLY A 10 -14.35 12.49 11.93
N GLU A 11 -15.00 12.59 10.78
CA GLU A 11 -14.61 11.82 9.61
C GLU A 11 -13.19 12.25 9.26
N ARG A 12 -12.19 11.45 9.70
CA ARG A 12 -10.84 11.62 9.20
C ARG A 12 -10.91 11.44 7.69
N ARG A 13 -10.65 12.50 6.95
CA ARG A 13 -10.42 12.40 5.51
C ARG A 13 -9.34 11.37 5.28
N PRO A 14 -9.44 10.55 4.22
CA PRO A 14 -8.37 9.65 3.85
C PRO A 14 -7.08 10.47 3.71
N GLU A 15 -6.03 10.03 4.39
CA GLU A 15 -4.72 10.64 4.25
C GLU A 15 -4.14 10.15 2.92
N ARG A 16 -3.88 11.10 2.01
CA ARG A 16 -3.33 10.80 0.69
C ARG A 16 -1.96 11.46 0.55
N LEU A 17 -0.97 10.63 0.26
CA LEU A 17 0.41 11.05 0.02
C LEU A 17 0.83 10.61 -1.38
N GLU A 18 1.56 11.47 -2.08
CA GLU A 18 2.14 11.17 -3.38
C GLU A 18 3.65 11.33 -3.30
N LEU A 19 4.39 10.33 -3.78
CA LEU A 19 5.83 10.31 -3.86
C LEU A 19 6.25 10.08 -5.31
N ARG A 20 7.15 10.92 -5.81
CA ARG A 20 7.77 10.75 -7.13
C ARG A 20 9.26 10.53 -6.94
N VAL A 21 9.76 9.43 -7.45
CA VAL A 21 11.17 9.05 -7.34
C VAL A 21 11.71 8.62 -8.71
N PRO A 22 12.99 8.85 -8.99
CA PRO A 22 13.64 8.20 -10.12
C PRO A 22 13.49 6.68 -10.03
N THR A 23 13.38 6.01 -11.18
CA THR A 23 13.30 4.53 -11.26
C THR A 23 14.62 3.82 -10.89
N SER A 24 15.58 4.56 -10.33
CA SER A 24 16.86 4.01 -9.85
C SER A 24 16.67 3.15 -8.60
N PRO A 25 17.31 1.97 -8.53
CA PRO A 25 17.25 1.10 -7.34
C PRO A 25 17.67 1.79 -6.04
N THR A 26 18.51 2.82 -6.12
CA THR A 26 18.98 3.58 -4.94
C THR A 26 17.90 4.45 -4.31
N GLN A 27 16.80 4.73 -5.01
CA GLN A 27 15.71 5.58 -4.56
C GLN A 27 14.50 4.78 -4.04
N LEU A 28 14.37 3.51 -4.42
CA LEU A 28 13.26 2.66 -3.99
C LEU A 28 13.16 2.48 -2.46
N PRO A 29 14.27 2.48 -1.68
CA PRO A 29 14.18 2.46 -0.22
C PRO A 29 13.36 3.58 0.41
N ALA A 30 13.24 4.75 -0.25
CA ALA A 30 12.40 5.84 0.23
C ALA A 30 10.90 5.48 0.16
N VAL A 31 10.48 4.79 -0.91
CA VAL A 31 9.09 4.33 -1.08
C VAL A 31 8.75 3.28 -0.02
N ARG A 32 9.66 2.33 0.20
CA ARG A 32 9.53 1.30 1.24
C ARG A 32 9.44 1.90 2.65
N ALA A 33 10.26 2.90 2.94
CA ALA A 33 10.24 3.57 4.24
C ALA A 33 8.89 4.27 4.48
N MET A 34 8.33 4.93 3.45
CA MET A 34 7.04 5.58 3.52
C MET A 34 5.91 4.58 3.75
N ALA A 35 5.90 3.44 3.03
CA ALA A 35 4.92 2.37 3.23
C ALA A 35 4.94 1.85 4.68
N GLY A 36 6.13 1.60 5.21
CA GLY A 36 6.29 1.14 6.59
C GLY A 36 5.87 2.17 7.64
N ASP A 37 6.19 3.46 7.45
CA ASP A 37 5.77 4.53 8.36
C ASP A 37 4.24 4.65 8.40
N LEU A 38 3.59 4.68 7.23
CA LEU A 38 2.13 4.75 7.15
C LEU A 38 1.47 3.53 7.78
N ALA A 39 1.97 2.32 7.52
CA ALA A 39 1.44 1.10 8.09
C ALA A 39 1.55 1.12 9.64
N MET A 40 2.68 1.55 10.19
CA MET A 40 2.84 1.68 11.64
C MET A 40 1.88 2.72 12.24
N ARG A 41 1.70 3.87 11.59
CA ARG A 41 0.76 4.91 12.04
C ARG A 41 -0.71 4.50 11.96
N MET A 42 -1.02 3.50 11.13
CA MET A 42 -2.34 2.91 10.99
C MET A 42 -2.58 1.72 11.93
N ASP A 43 -1.64 1.40 12.83
CA ASP A 43 -1.71 0.28 13.75
C ASP A 43 -1.78 -1.11 13.07
N PHE A 44 -1.11 -1.26 11.92
CA PHE A 44 -0.87 -2.59 11.37
C PHE A 44 0.07 -3.39 12.27
N ASP A 45 -0.15 -4.70 12.37
CA ASP A 45 0.80 -5.58 13.05
C ASP A 45 2.16 -5.62 12.32
N LEU A 46 3.19 -6.07 13.01
CA LEU A 46 4.56 -6.04 12.51
C LEU A 46 4.73 -6.87 11.23
N ASP A 47 4.05 -8.01 11.14
CA ASP A 47 4.10 -8.89 9.97
C ASP A 47 3.49 -8.17 8.75
N ALA A 48 2.35 -7.52 8.93
CA ALA A 48 1.71 -6.73 7.87
C ALA A 48 2.56 -5.51 7.44
N VAL A 49 3.30 -4.89 8.36
CA VAL A 49 4.25 -3.81 8.03
C VAL A 49 5.38 -4.33 7.13
N GLU A 50 5.97 -5.49 7.47
CA GLU A 50 7.04 -6.10 6.67
C GLU A 50 6.50 -6.61 5.32
N ASP A 51 5.31 -7.20 5.28
CA ASP A 51 4.62 -7.59 4.05
C ASP A 51 4.45 -6.41 3.10
N LEU A 52 3.97 -5.26 3.61
CA LEU A 52 3.79 -4.05 2.82
C LEU A 52 5.12 -3.51 2.29
N ARG A 53 6.19 -3.53 3.09
CA ARG A 53 7.53 -3.13 2.65
C ARG A 53 8.02 -3.97 1.50
N LEU A 54 7.88 -5.30 1.60
CA LEU A 54 8.29 -6.23 0.56
C LEU A 54 7.42 -6.09 -0.69
N ALA A 55 6.10 -5.95 -0.53
CA ALA A 55 5.17 -5.78 -1.66
C ALA A 55 5.47 -4.50 -2.45
N VAL A 56 5.77 -3.40 -1.77
CA VAL A 56 6.14 -2.14 -2.41
C VAL A 56 7.47 -2.25 -3.15
N ASP A 57 8.48 -2.89 -2.55
CA ASP A 57 9.76 -3.12 -3.21
C ASP A 57 9.59 -3.91 -4.50
N GLU A 58 8.83 -5.02 -4.47
CA GLU A 58 8.58 -5.86 -5.64
C GLU A 58 7.77 -5.14 -6.72
N ALA A 59 6.71 -4.43 -6.33
CA ALA A 59 5.90 -3.66 -7.27
C ALA A 59 6.71 -2.56 -7.95
N CYS A 60 7.52 -1.81 -7.18
CA CYS A 60 8.36 -0.75 -7.72
C CYS A 60 9.48 -1.30 -8.62
N ALA A 61 10.10 -2.43 -8.25
CA ALA A 61 11.12 -3.08 -9.07
C ALA A 61 10.52 -3.57 -10.41
N THR A 62 9.34 -4.18 -10.36
CA THR A 62 8.61 -4.62 -11.56
C THR A 62 8.28 -3.44 -12.48
N LEU A 63 7.78 -2.33 -11.93
CA LEU A 63 7.47 -1.14 -12.71
C LEU A 63 8.73 -0.46 -13.26
N ALA A 64 9.80 -0.37 -12.48
CA ALA A 64 11.07 0.17 -12.95
C ALA A 64 11.66 -0.60 -14.13
N ALA A 65 11.44 -1.91 -14.19
CA ALA A 65 11.92 -2.77 -15.29
C ALA A 65 11.16 -2.53 -16.61
N VAL A 66 9.90 -2.05 -16.56
CA VAL A 66 9.08 -1.76 -17.74
C VAL A 66 8.98 -0.28 -18.06
N GLY A 67 9.49 0.58 -17.18
CA GLY A 67 9.49 2.03 -17.33
C GLY A 67 10.35 2.50 -18.50
N GLN A 68 10.04 3.66 -19.04
CA GLN A 68 10.73 4.25 -20.17
C GLN A 68 11.71 5.34 -19.73
N GLY A 69 13.01 5.11 -19.94
CA GLY A 69 14.05 6.13 -19.74
C GLY A 69 14.18 6.59 -18.28
N ASP A 70 14.38 7.90 -18.11
CA ASP A 70 14.56 8.54 -16.79
C ASP A 70 13.23 9.05 -16.19
N GLU A 71 12.09 8.60 -16.72
CA GLU A 71 10.78 9.01 -16.23
C GLU A 71 10.56 8.54 -14.78
N PRO A 72 9.97 9.40 -13.93
CA PRO A 72 9.81 9.07 -12.54
C PRO A 72 8.74 8.01 -12.30
N LEU A 73 9.02 7.11 -11.36
CA LEU A 73 8.02 6.28 -10.71
C LEU A 73 7.19 7.16 -9.77
N THR A 74 5.88 7.14 -9.94
CA THR A 74 4.95 7.83 -9.04
C THR A 74 4.22 6.80 -8.20
N VAL A 75 4.17 7.04 -6.89
CA VAL A 75 3.48 6.18 -5.93
C VAL A 75 2.54 7.03 -5.09
N VAL A 76 1.28 6.62 -5.02
CA VAL A 76 0.25 7.26 -4.19
C VAL A 76 -0.17 6.29 -3.11
N PHE A 77 -0.18 6.77 -1.89
CA PHE A 77 -0.66 6.09 -0.71
C PHE A 77 -1.99 6.70 -0.28
N GLU A 78 -2.99 5.88 -0.08
CA GLU A 78 -4.29 6.28 0.48
C GLU A 78 -4.57 5.47 1.75
N ALA A 79 -4.44 6.14 2.90
CA ALA A 79 -4.74 5.56 4.20
C ALA A 79 -6.21 5.81 4.54
N THR A 80 -6.97 4.74 4.74
CA THR A 80 -8.39 4.77 5.12
C THR A 80 -8.60 4.03 6.45
N ARG A 81 -9.82 4.03 6.97
CA ARG A 81 -10.15 3.22 8.16
C ARG A 81 -10.12 1.71 7.88
N GLU A 82 -10.17 1.30 6.63
CA GLU A 82 -10.25 -0.10 6.22
C GLU A 82 -8.87 -0.70 5.90
N GLY A 83 -7.89 0.15 5.59
CA GLY A 83 -6.55 -0.28 5.24
C GLY A 83 -5.79 0.74 4.42
N LEU A 84 -4.67 0.31 3.88
CA LEU A 84 -3.78 1.09 3.03
C LEU A 84 -3.90 0.62 1.59
N ARG A 85 -4.22 1.55 0.68
CA ARG A 85 -4.14 1.38 -0.76
C ARG A 85 -2.87 2.08 -1.26
N ILE A 86 -2.15 1.42 -2.16
CA ILE A 86 -0.93 1.92 -2.78
C ILE A 86 -1.05 1.76 -4.28
N ASP A 87 -1.11 2.87 -5.01
CA ASP A 87 -1.15 2.90 -6.46
C ASP A 87 0.21 3.39 -6.98
N ALA A 88 0.92 2.56 -7.73
CA ALA A 88 2.20 2.89 -8.33
C ALA A 88 2.11 2.84 -9.85
N TRP A 89 2.79 3.77 -10.55
CA TRP A 89 2.84 3.78 -12.00
C TRP A 89 4.10 4.43 -12.55
N VAL A 90 4.44 4.06 -13.76
CA VAL A 90 5.55 4.59 -14.52
C VAL A 90 5.15 4.77 -15.99
N PRO A 91 5.55 5.85 -16.67
CA PRO A 91 5.38 5.96 -18.11
C PRO A 91 6.09 4.83 -18.84
N THR A 92 5.43 4.27 -19.87
CA THR A 92 5.96 3.17 -20.69
C THR A 92 5.82 3.45 -22.17
N ALA A 93 6.46 2.62 -22.99
CA ALA A 93 6.14 2.58 -24.42
C ALA A 93 4.74 1.98 -24.64
N ALA A 94 4.11 2.35 -25.75
CA ALA A 94 2.80 1.79 -26.11
C ALA A 94 2.88 0.27 -26.25
N GLY A 95 1.89 -0.44 -25.68
CA GLY A 95 1.79 -1.89 -25.72
C GLY A 95 2.66 -2.65 -24.70
N VAL A 96 3.38 -1.94 -23.84
CA VAL A 96 4.08 -2.57 -22.71
C VAL A 96 3.08 -2.84 -21.60
N ASP A 97 3.07 -4.07 -21.08
CA ASP A 97 2.24 -4.50 -19.95
C ASP A 97 3.11 -4.94 -18.76
N VAL A 98 2.52 -4.98 -17.59
CA VAL A 98 3.15 -5.49 -16.38
C VAL A 98 3.19 -7.02 -16.47
N PRO A 99 4.37 -7.68 -16.29
CA PRO A 99 4.45 -9.14 -16.23
C PRO A 99 3.63 -9.69 -15.05
N ARG A 100 2.76 -10.69 -15.32
CA ARG A 100 1.87 -11.30 -14.30
C ARG A 100 2.10 -12.80 -14.10
N ASP A 101 3.08 -13.37 -14.77
CA ASP A 101 3.39 -14.80 -14.80
C ASP A 101 4.68 -15.16 -14.05
N GLY A 102 5.34 -14.15 -13.46
CA GLY A 102 6.60 -14.31 -12.75
C GLY A 102 6.46 -14.59 -11.26
N PHE A 103 7.59 -14.97 -10.65
CA PHE A 103 7.70 -15.20 -9.20
C PHE A 103 7.30 -13.97 -8.40
N GLY A 104 7.73 -12.77 -8.81
CA GLY A 104 7.38 -11.50 -8.14
C GLY A 104 5.87 -11.27 -8.07
N TRP A 105 5.13 -11.60 -9.14
CA TRP A 105 3.67 -11.49 -9.14
C TRP A 105 3.01 -12.43 -8.11
N ALA A 106 3.50 -13.67 -8.01
CA ALA A 106 3.03 -14.62 -7.01
C ALA A 106 3.34 -14.14 -5.58
N VAL A 107 4.51 -13.53 -5.37
CA VAL A 107 4.90 -12.94 -4.08
C VAL A 107 3.94 -11.81 -3.70
N LEU A 108 3.61 -10.89 -4.60
CA LEU A 108 2.67 -9.82 -4.34
C LEU A 108 1.32 -10.34 -3.83
N HIS A 109 0.79 -11.40 -4.44
CA HIS A 109 -0.47 -12.02 -4.02
C HIS A 109 -0.43 -12.67 -2.63
N THR A 110 0.74 -13.01 -2.11
CA THR A 110 0.89 -13.54 -0.76
C THR A 110 1.03 -12.45 0.30
N LEU A 111 1.57 -11.29 -0.08
CA LEU A 111 1.90 -10.20 0.84
C LEU A 111 0.73 -9.26 1.10
N VAL A 112 -0.19 -9.09 0.14
CA VAL A 112 -1.31 -8.14 0.26
C VAL A 112 -2.65 -8.79 -0.09
N ASP A 113 -3.76 -8.16 0.31
CA ASP A 113 -5.11 -8.71 0.11
C ASP A 113 -5.61 -8.59 -1.34
N THR A 114 -5.15 -7.56 -2.06
CA THR A 114 -5.52 -7.35 -3.46
C THR A 114 -4.33 -6.80 -4.24
N VAL A 115 -4.08 -7.38 -5.42
CA VAL A 115 -3.11 -6.90 -6.40
C VAL A 115 -3.81 -6.74 -7.72
N GLU A 116 -3.70 -5.57 -8.32
CA GLU A 116 -4.19 -5.29 -9.66
C GLU A 116 -3.06 -4.69 -10.47
N ALA A 117 -2.94 -5.08 -11.74
CA ALA A 117 -1.99 -4.48 -12.65
C ALA A 117 -2.59 -4.37 -14.06
N GLY A 118 -2.11 -3.43 -14.83
CA GLY A 118 -2.53 -3.30 -16.23
C GLY A 118 -1.86 -2.13 -16.93
N PRO A 119 -1.98 -2.11 -18.28
CA PRO A 119 -1.73 -0.91 -19.02
C PRO A 119 -2.87 0.05 -18.71
N SER A 120 -2.55 1.24 -18.33
CA SER A 120 -3.53 2.30 -18.28
C SER A 120 -3.41 3.14 -19.53
N ASN A 121 -4.15 2.76 -20.57
CA ASN A 121 -4.31 3.60 -21.78
C ASN A 121 -5.19 4.83 -21.53
N GLN A 122 -5.82 4.89 -20.37
CA GLN A 122 -6.70 5.97 -19.94
C GLN A 122 -6.60 6.15 -18.42
N ALA A 123 -5.42 6.05 -17.87
CA ALA A 123 -5.34 6.40 -16.50
C ALA A 123 -5.68 7.88 -16.38
N THR A 124 -6.88 8.12 -15.87
CA THR A 124 -6.98 9.15 -14.87
C THR A 124 -6.10 8.66 -13.73
N VAL A 125 -4.79 8.77 -13.98
CA VAL A 125 -3.77 8.48 -12.99
C VAL A 125 -4.12 9.38 -11.83
N PRO A 126 -4.43 8.86 -10.64
CA PRO A 126 -4.72 9.71 -9.50
C PRO A 126 -3.53 10.67 -9.33
N GLY A 127 -3.75 11.99 -9.53
CA GLY A 127 -2.69 12.99 -9.53
C GLY A 127 -1.99 13.25 -10.87
N GLY A 128 -2.34 12.55 -11.94
CA GLY A 128 -1.81 12.83 -13.29
C GLY A 128 -2.34 14.16 -13.82
N ASN A 129 -1.47 14.98 -14.39
CA ASN A 129 -1.77 16.28 -15.00
C ASN A 129 -2.46 16.18 -16.39
N GLY A 130 -3.30 15.14 -16.60
CA GLY A 130 -4.02 14.94 -17.89
C GLY A 130 -3.14 14.45 -19.05
N SER A 131 -1.94 13.93 -18.77
CA SER A 131 -1.10 13.31 -19.79
C SER A 131 -1.74 12.03 -20.29
N THR A 132 -1.86 11.90 -21.62
CA THR A 132 -2.37 10.70 -22.31
C THR A 132 -1.25 9.69 -22.63
N ALA A 133 -0.09 9.82 -22.01
CA ALA A 133 1.00 8.88 -22.20
C ALA A 133 0.63 7.49 -21.64
N PRO A 134 1.01 6.40 -22.33
CA PRO A 134 0.82 5.06 -21.80
C PRO A 134 1.56 4.89 -20.48
N VAL A 135 0.94 4.25 -19.50
CA VAL A 135 1.57 3.95 -18.21
C VAL A 135 1.35 2.49 -17.86
N ALA A 136 2.33 1.88 -17.24
CA ALA A 136 2.17 0.62 -16.51
C ALA A 136 1.84 0.94 -15.07
N CYS A 137 0.87 0.25 -14.48
CA CYS A 137 0.46 0.47 -13.10
C CYS A 137 0.31 -0.84 -12.32
N ILE A 138 0.58 -0.77 -11.03
CA ILE A 138 0.28 -1.79 -10.04
C ILE A 138 -0.44 -1.11 -8.88
N ALA A 139 -1.58 -1.67 -8.48
CA ALA A 139 -2.32 -1.26 -7.30
C ALA A 139 -2.30 -2.38 -6.27
N LEU A 140 -1.97 -2.03 -5.04
CA LEU A 140 -1.90 -2.92 -3.88
C LEU A 140 -2.90 -2.46 -2.83
N VAL A 141 -3.58 -3.42 -2.18
CA VAL A 141 -4.45 -3.11 -1.03
C VAL A 141 -4.12 -4.08 0.10
N LYS A 142 -3.78 -3.53 1.26
CA LYS A 142 -3.65 -4.27 2.52
C LYS A 142 -4.72 -3.79 3.48
N ARG A 143 -5.56 -4.70 3.96
CA ARG A 143 -6.64 -4.38 4.88
C ARG A 143 -6.15 -4.40 6.32
N LEU A 144 -6.65 -3.47 7.11
CA LEU A 144 -6.38 -3.46 8.55
C LEU A 144 -7.19 -4.58 9.22
N ARG A 145 -6.50 -5.55 9.82
CA ARG A 145 -7.15 -6.59 10.62
C ARG A 145 -7.65 -5.97 11.93
N ARG A 146 -8.95 -5.97 12.12
CA ARG A 146 -9.58 -5.59 13.38
C ARG A 146 -9.88 -6.87 14.12
N TYR A 147 -9.16 -7.13 15.18
CA TYR A 147 -9.49 -8.22 16.09
C TYR A 147 -10.72 -7.82 16.91
N SER A 148 -11.73 -8.66 16.98
CA SER A 148 -12.84 -8.45 17.89
C SER A 148 -12.37 -8.70 19.33
N ALA A 149 -13.05 -8.09 20.32
CA ALA A 149 -12.71 -8.31 21.73
C ALA A 149 -12.76 -9.80 22.12
N SER A 150 -13.62 -10.60 21.46
CA SER A 150 -13.72 -12.03 21.67
C SER A 150 -12.50 -12.81 21.13
N GLU A 151 -11.91 -12.39 20.02
CA GLU A 151 -10.69 -13.01 19.47
C GLU A 151 -9.45 -12.69 20.32
N LEU A 152 -9.38 -11.48 20.88
CA LEU A 152 -8.31 -11.10 21.81
C LEU A 152 -8.36 -11.90 23.12
N LEU A 153 -9.55 -12.25 23.60
CA LEU A 153 -9.73 -13.06 24.81
C LEU A 153 -9.48 -14.56 24.55
N ALA A 154 -9.75 -15.05 23.34
CA ALA A 154 -9.53 -16.45 22.99
C ALA A 154 -8.04 -16.81 22.78
N GLY A 155 -7.19 -15.81 22.56
CA GLY A 155 -5.74 -15.97 22.36
C GLY A 155 -4.88 -15.93 23.62
N GLN A 156 -5.46 -15.75 24.81
CA GLN A 156 -4.69 -15.85 26.05
C GLN A 156 -4.53 -17.33 26.41
N PRO A 157 -3.28 -17.87 26.46
CA PRO A 157 -3.06 -19.18 27.04
C PRO A 157 -3.45 -19.11 28.53
N ASP A 158 -4.25 -20.06 28.97
CA ASP A 158 -4.58 -20.24 30.38
C ASP A 158 -3.30 -20.21 31.20
N ALA A 159 -3.10 -19.14 31.96
CA ALA A 159 -2.06 -19.07 32.94
C ALA A 159 -2.46 -19.98 34.09
N ASP A 160 -2.18 -21.28 33.94
CA ASP A 160 -2.27 -22.26 35.02
C ASP A 160 -1.16 -21.94 36.04
N VAL A 161 -1.50 -21.06 36.98
CA VAL A 161 -0.69 -20.84 38.16
C VAL A 161 -0.95 -22.00 39.11
N SER A 162 -0.32 -23.13 38.82
CA SER A 162 -0.16 -24.19 39.80
C SER A 162 0.83 -23.72 40.90
N VAL A 163 0.30 -23.09 41.93
CA VAL A 163 1.05 -22.85 43.16
C VAL A 163 1.12 -24.21 43.89
N ALA A 164 2.23 -24.90 43.71
CA ALA A 164 2.59 -26.04 44.50
C ALA A 164 2.95 -25.56 45.93
N ARG A 165 2.26 -26.13 46.91
CA ARG A 165 2.58 -26.04 48.33
C ARG A 165 3.75 -26.96 48.68
#